data_980e4b354efadbcb959504eec218241e
#
_entry.id   980e4b354efadbcb959504eec218241e
#
_cell.length_a   1.000
_cell.length_b   1.000
_cell.length_c   1.000
_cell.angle_alpha   90.00
_cell.angle_beta   90.00
_cell.angle_gamma   90.00
#
_symmetry.space_group_name_H-M   'P 1'
#
loop_
_entity.id
_entity.type
_entity.pdbx_description
1 polymer ?
#
loop_
_entity_poly.entity_id
_entity_poly.type
_entity_poly.pdbx_seq_one_letter_code
_entity_poly.pdbx_strand_id
1 'polypeptide(L)'
;VKIVNDELVHTMGDANDALNLASKPPVVIMMAGLQGAGKTTSVAKLARFLQEREKKKVMVVSADVYRPAAIDQLQTLAGEVKAEFFPSTGDQDPVDIANNALAAARSKYMDVLIVDTAGRLHVDEQMMGEISRLHGAISPAETLFVVDAMTGQDAANTAQAFNEALPLTGVILTKADGDSRGGAALSVRHLTGKPIKFIGMGEKTDALEPFHPDRIASRILGMGDVLSLVEQAERTLDKKKADKIAKKFKKGRAMDFEDLKDQFQQMRNMGGMASLLDKLPGMGGMMEAAQNPASMKQMKHMEALIDSMTPKERRNPDVIKGSRKKRIAAGAGLEIQDLNRLMKQQKMMAKMMKKMRGKGGMKNMMRGMEGMMGGGSGGPGGGMPPGGMGGGGGMPPMGGGGGGLPPMGGGR
;
A
#
# COMPACT_ATOMS: atom_id res chain seq x y z
N VAL A 1 23.38 -2.45 -17.08
CA VAL A 1 22.10 -2.25 -16.37
C VAL A 1 21.24 -1.23 -17.10
N LYS A 2 21.71 0.02 -17.38
CA LYS A 2 20.88 1.06 -18.02
C LYS A 2 20.32 0.61 -19.37
N ILE A 3 21.16 0.07 -20.26
CA ILE A 3 20.72 -0.41 -21.60
C ILE A 3 19.63 -1.48 -21.48
N VAL A 4 19.80 -2.43 -20.53
CA VAL A 4 18.79 -3.47 -20.29
C VAL A 4 17.50 -2.88 -19.72
N ASN A 5 17.59 -1.88 -18.84
CA ASN A 5 16.42 -1.18 -18.32
C ASN A 5 15.66 -0.44 -19.43
N ASP A 6 16.37 0.29 -20.27
CA ASP A 6 15.78 1.07 -21.36
C ASP A 6 15.10 0.13 -22.37
N GLU A 7 15.69 -1.03 -22.68
CA GLU A 7 15.11 -2.05 -23.56
C GLU A 7 13.87 -2.73 -22.95
N LEU A 8 13.88 -3.02 -21.64
CA LEU A 8 12.70 -3.53 -20.94
C LEU A 8 11.55 -2.52 -20.96
N VAL A 9 11.83 -1.25 -20.71
CA VAL A 9 10.83 -0.18 -20.77
C VAL A 9 10.24 -0.08 -22.17
N HIS A 10 11.09 -0.06 -23.20
CA HIS A 10 10.66 0.01 -24.60
C HIS A 10 9.77 -1.19 -24.98
N THR A 11 10.18 -2.40 -24.60
CA THR A 11 9.40 -3.63 -24.86
C THR A 11 8.02 -3.58 -24.18
N MET A 12 7.90 -2.98 -23.00
CA MET A 12 6.63 -2.84 -22.27
C MET A 12 5.78 -1.66 -22.73
N GLY A 13 6.30 -0.71 -23.56
CA GLY A 13 5.53 0.34 -24.20
C GLY A 13 5.88 1.78 -23.80
N ASP A 14 7.11 2.05 -23.36
CA ASP A 14 7.69 3.36 -23.05
C ASP A 14 6.97 4.20 -21.98
N ALA A 15 5.64 4.31 -22.06
CA ALA A 15 4.83 5.11 -21.14
C ALA A 15 3.48 4.44 -20.85
N ASN A 16 2.79 4.94 -19.82
CA ASN A 16 1.41 4.53 -19.55
C ASN A 16 0.47 5.00 -20.64
N ASP A 17 -0.37 4.08 -21.12
CA ASP A 17 -1.46 4.35 -22.05
C ASP A 17 -2.76 4.52 -21.26
N ALA A 18 -3.24 5.76 -21.16
CA ALA A 18 -4.44 6.09 -20.41
C ALA A 18 -5.72 5.55 -21.08
N LEU A 19 -6.82 5.48 -20.31
CA LEU A 19 -8.13 5.17 -20.87
C LEU A 19 -8.62 6.25 -21.81
N ASN A 20 -9.24 5.84 -22.90
CA ASN A 20 -9.93 6.77 -23.80
C ASN A 20 -11.31 7.14 -23.23
N LEU A 21 -11.34 8.20 -22.46
CA LEU A 21 -12.57 8.77 -21.90
C LEU A 21 -13.14 9.96 -22.69
N ALA A 22 -12.62 10.21 -23.89
CA ALA A 22 -13.02 11.37 -24.72
C ALA A 22 -14.33 11.15 -25.51
N SER A 23 -14.91 9.94 -25.47
CA SER A 23 -16.17 9.61 -26.16
C SER A 23 -17.37 10.26 -25.47
N LYS A 24 -18.52 10.31 -26.20
CA LYS A 24 -19.81 10.81 -25.62
C LYS A 24 -20.22 9.98 -24.43
N PRO A 25 -20.58 10.60 -23.29
CA PRO A 25 -21.07 9.88 -22.12
C PRO A 25 -22.41 9.15 -22.38
N PRO A 26 -22.64 7.97 -21.75
CA PRO A 26 -21.66 7.26 -20.94
C PRO A 26 -20.60 6.57 -21.81
N VAL A 27 -19.32 6.71 -21.43
CA VAL A 27 -18.24 5.93 -22.03
C VAL A 27 -18.37 4.48 -21.58
N VAL A 28 -18.49 3.57 -22.52
CA VAL A 28 -18.66 2.14 -22.22
C VAL A 28 -17.29 1.47 -22.16
N ILE A 29 -17.01 0.79 -21.05
CA ILE A 29 -15.82 -0.02 -20.82
C ILE A 29 -16.27 -1.47 -20.62
N MET A 30 -15.81 -2.39 -21.47
CA MET A 30 -16.09 -3.81 -21.37
C MET A 30 -14.90 -4.54 -20.78
N MET A 31 -15.14 -5.41 -19.78
CA MET A 31 -14.14 -6.21 -19.13
C MET A 31 -14.22 -7.64 -19.63
N ALA A 32 -13.18 -8.16 -20.27
CA ALA A 32 -13.11 -9.53 -20.81
C ALA A 32 -11.99 -10.33 -20.13
N GLY A 33 -12.11 -11.66 -20.10
CA GLY A 33 -11.06 -12.55 -19.55
C GLY A 33 -11.63 -13.84 -18.96
N LEU A 34 -10.75 -14.75 -18.55
CA LEU A 34 -11.13 -16.04 -18.00
C LEU A 34 -11.71 -15.95 -16.58
N GLN A 35 -12.31 -17.05 -16.13
CA GLN A 35 -12.76 -17.21 -14.76
C GLN A 35 -11.55 -17.16 -13.81
N GLY A 36 -11.72 -16.46 -12.69
CA GLY A 36 -10.65 -16.31 -11.69
C GLY A 36 -9.56 -15.28 -12.04
N ALA A 37 -9.60 -14.67 -13.23
CA ALA A 37 -8.67 -13.61 -13.63
C ALA A 37 -8.85 -12.30 -12.84
N GLY A 38 -9.91 -12.17 -12.05
CA GLY A 38 -10.16 -10.98 -11.23
C GLY A 38 -10.98 -9.88 -11.92
N LYS A 39 -11.79 -10.19 -12.94
CA LYS A 39 -12.63 -9.22 -13.66
C LYS A 39 -13.53 -8.41 -12.73
N THR A 40 -14.42 -9.08 -12.01
CA THR A 40 -15.39 -8.45 -11.11
C THR A 40 -14.75 -7.53 -10.07
N THR A 41 -13.64 -7.99 -9.49
CA THR A 41 -12.86 -7.15 -8.55
C THR A 41 -12.22 -5.96 -9.27
N SER A 42 -11.72 -6.15 -10.50
CA SER A 42 -11.14 -5.08 -11.31
C SER A 42 -12.17 -4.03 -11.73
N VAL A 43 -13.42 -4.43 -11.99
CA VAL A 43 -14.54 -3.49 -12.22
C VAL A 43 -14.69 -2.53 -11.05
N ALA A 44 -14.77 -3.05 -9.83
CA ALA A 44 -14.92 -2.22 -8.63
C ALA A 44 -13.69 -1.32 -8.40
N LYS A 45 -12.48 -1.84 -8.58
CA LYS A 45 -11.22 -1.07 -8.47
C LYS A 45 -11.16 0.05 -9.52
N LEU A 46 -11.54 -0.26 -10.76
CA LEU A 46 -11.56 0.72 -11.84
C LEU A 46 -12.65 1.78 -11.61
N ALA A 47 -13.82 1.39 -11.13
CA ALA A 47 -14.87 2.33 -10.75
C ALA A 47 -14.39 3.31 -9.68
N ARG A 48 -13.74 2.81 -8.63
CA ARG A 48 -13.14 3.64 -7.59
C ARG A 48 -12.06 4.58 -8.15
N PHE A 49 -11.16 4.07 -8.99
CA PHE A 49 -10.12 4.87 -9.64
C PHE A 49 -10.73 6.03 -10.44
N LEU A 50 -11.75 5.76 -11.27
CA LEU A 50 -12.43 6.76 -12.09
C LEU A 50 -13.16 7.81 -11.23
N GLN A 51 -13.78 7.40 -10.14
CA GLN A 51 -14.45 8.33 -9.22
C GLN A 51 -13.45 9.21 -8.45
N GLU A 52 -12.40 8.61 -7.89
CA GLU A 52 -11.48 9.34 -7.01
C GLU A 52 -10.50 10.20 -7.79
N ARG A 53 -10.01 9.74 -8.95
CA ARG A 53 -8.98 10.44 -9.73
C ARG A 53 -9.53 11.24 -10.88
N GLU A 54 -10.43 10.63 -11.66
CA GLU A 54 -11.00 11.26 -12.86
C GLU A 54 -12.30 12.02 -12.57
N LYS A 55 -12.81 11.94 -11.33
CA LYS A 55 -14.06 12.61 -10.88
C LYS A 55 -15.27 12.25 -11.73
N LYS A 56 -15.32 11.02 -12.25
CA LYS A 56 -16.40 10.50 -13.07
C LYS A 56 -17.50 9.85 -12.25
N LYS A 57 -18.76 9.97 -12.70
CA LYS A 57 -19.89 9.20 -12.20
C LYS A 57 -19.90 7.85 -12.91
N VAL A 58 -19.79 6.76 -12.15
CA VAL A 58 -19.62 5.42 -12.70
C VAL A 58 -20.79 4.54 -12.35
N MET A 59 -21.36 3.88 -13.38
CA MET A 59 -22.29 2.77 -13.24
C MET A 59 -21.58 1.47 -13.60
N VAL A 60 -21.89 0.40 -12.87
CA VAL A 60 -21.38 -0.94 -13.14
C VAL A 60 -22.54 -1.92 -13.32
N VAL A 61 -22.35 -2.91 -14.17
CA VAL A 61 -23.33 -3.97 -14.43
C VAL A 61 -22.62 -5.30 -14.64
N SER A 62 -23.21 -6.39 -14.13
CA SER A 62 -22.76 -7.73 -14.43
C SER A 62 -23.60 -8.35 -15.54
N ALA A 63 -22.94 -8.76 -16.61
CA ALA A 63 -23.51 -9.61 -17.67
C ALA A 63 -23.08 -11.09 -17.51
N ASP A 64 -22.50 -11.48 -16.35
CA ASP A 64 -22.19 -12.87 -16.01
C ASP A 64 -23.41 -13.60 -15.46
N VAL A 65 -24.30 -13.96 -16.36
CA VAL A 65 -25.56 -14.65 -16.04
C VAL A 65 -25.37 -16.10 -15.58
N TYR A 66 -24.21 -16.68 -15.85
CA TYR A 66 -23.89 -18.08 -15.49
C TYR A 66 -23.52 -18.25 -14.01
N ARG A 67 -23.19 -17.15 -13.33
CA ARG A 67 -22.77 -17.18 -11.93
C ARG A 67 -23.51 -16.12 -11.11
N PRO A 68 -24.69 -16.46 -10.56
CA PRO A 68 -25.45 -15.52 -9.73
C PRO A 68 -24.62 -14.89 -8.60
N ALA A 69 -23.74 -15.68 -7.97
CA ALA A 69 -22.83 -15.18 -6.95
C ALA A 69 -21.87 -14.07 -7.44
N ALA A 70 -21.54 -14.02 -8.74
CA ALA A 70 -20.73 -12.93 -9.30
C ALA A 70 -21.50 -11.62 -9.40
N ILE A 71 -22.82 -11.71 -9.67
CA ILE A 71 -23.72 -10.54 -9.66
C ILE A 71 -23.79 -9.96 -8.24
N ASP A 72 -24.04 -10.79 -7.23
CA ASP A 72 -24.11 -10.39 -5.82
C ASP A 72 -22.77 -9.82 -5.34
N GLN A 73 -21.67 -10.43 -5.78
CA GLN A 73 -20.31 -9.94 -5.49
C GLN A 73 -20.09 -8.52 -6.06
N LEU A 74 -20.46 -8.30 -7.33
CA LEU A 74 -20.34 -6.98 -7.95
C LEU A 74 -21.20 -5.95 -7.26
N GLN A 75 -22.43 -6.31 -6.87
CA GLN A 75 -23.34 -5.43 -6.14
C GLN A 75 -22.72 -4.99 -4.79
N THR A 76 -22.16 -5.94 -4.05
CA THR A 76 -21.50 -5.67 -2.78
C THR A 76 -20.32 -4.73 -2.96
N LEU A 77 -19.43 -5.04 -3.92
CA LEU A 77 -18.24 -4.24 -4.22
C LEU A 77 -18.61 -2.83 -4.73
N ALA A 78 -19.68 -2.72 -5.55
CA ALA A 78 -20.17 -1.42 -6.01
C ALA A 78 -20.63 -0.55 -4.83
N GLY A 79 -21.32 -1.15 -3.85
CA GLY A 79 -21.70 -0.48 -2.61
C GLY A 79 -20.50 0.02 -1.81
N GLU A 80 -19.45 -0.78 -1.68
CA GLU A 80 -18.22 -0.41 -0.99
C GLU A 80 -17.52 0.80 -1.64
N VAL A 81 -17.46 0.83 -2.96
CA VAL A 81 -16.81 1.92 -3.71
C VAL A 81 -17.77 3.06 -4.07
N LYS A 82 -19.04 2.96 -3.66
CA LYS A 82 -20.09 3.95 -3.96
C LYS A 82 -20.33 4.17 -5.46
N ALA A 83 -20.16 3.12 -6.26
CA ALA A 83 -20.54 3.12 -7.66
C ALA A 83 -22.03 2.77 -7.80
N GLU A 84 -22.70 3.31 -8.81
CA GLU A 84 -24.08 2.93 -9.13
C GLU A 84 -24.09 1.52 -9.69
N PHE A 85 -24.88 0.61 -9.10
CA PHE A 85 -25.05 -0.75 -9.60
C PHE A 85 -26.35 -0.85 -10.39
N PHE A 86 -26.26 -1.40 -11.61
CA PHE A 86 -27.44 -1.75 -12.40
C PHE A 86 -27.81 -3.21 -12.12
N PRO A 87 -29.02 -3.52 -11.62
CA PRO A 87 -29.42 -4.88 -11.27
C PRO A 87 -29.56 -5.76 -12.51
N SER A 88 -29.08 -6.98 -12.42
CA SER A 88 -29.21 -8.03 -13.43
C SER A 88 -29.54 -9.37 -12.76
N THR A 89 -30.10 -10.31 -13.52
CA THR A 89 -30.47 -11.65 -13.05
C THR A 89 -29.98 -12.72 -14.03
N GLY A 90 -29.80 -13.95 -13.54
CA GLY A 90 -29.23 -15.05 -14.33
C GLY A 90 -30.13 -15.60 -15.44
N ASP A 91 -31.39 -15.19 -15.52
CA ASP A 91 -32.37 -15.56 -16.53
C ASP A 91 -32.46 -14.61 -17.73
N GLN A 92 -31.69 -13.51 -17.69
CA GLN A 92 -31.69 -12.49 -18.74
C GLN A 92 -30.61 -12.79 -19.80
N ASP A 93 -30.80 -12.27 -21.01
CA ASP A 93 -29.75 -12.29 -22.03
C ASP A 93 -28.66 -11.24 -21.72
N PRO A 94 -27.37 -11.58 -21.77
CA PRO A 94 -26.27 -10.65 -21.50
C PRO A 94 -26.30 -9.36 -22.35
N VAL A 95 -26.77 -9.45 -23.60
CA VAL A 95 -26.89 -8.32 -24.51
C VAL A 95 -28.00 -7.39 -24.06
N ASP A 96 -29.13 -7.93 -23.62
CA ASP A 96 -30.28 -7.16 -23.11
C ASP A 96 -29.89 -6.45 -21.79
N ILE A 97 -29.21 -7.15 -20.90
CA ILE A 97 -28.67 -6.54 -19.66
C ILE A 97 -27.82 -5.32 -19.99
N ALA A 98 -26.86 -5.46 -20.89
CA ALA A 98 -25.92 -4.40 -21.22
C ALA A 98 -26.61 -3.21 -21.92
N ASN A 99 -27.54 -3.46 -22.82
CA ASN A 99 -28.33 -2.41 -23.49
C ASN A 99 -29.22 -1.66 -22.52
N ASN A 100 -29.89 -2.37 -21.59
CA ASN A 100 -30.72 -1.76 -20.56
C ASN A 100 -29.88 -0.94 -19.58
N ALA A 101 -28.71 -1.45 -19.18
CA ALA A 101 -27.77 -0.69 -18.36
C ALA A 101 -27.25 0.57 -19.08
N LEU A 102 -26.98 0.49 -20.38
CA LEU A 102 -26.58 1.64 -21.18
C LEU A 102 -27.68 2.70 -21.26
N ALA A 103 -28.94 2.29 -21.45
CA ALA A 103 -30.09 3.18 -21.43
C ALA A 103 -30.29 3.84 -20.05
N ALA A 104 -30.16 3.05 -18.98
CA ALA A 104 -30.22 3.55 -17.60
C ALA A 104 -29.04 4.52 -17.28
N ALA A 105 -27.82 4.22 -17.73
CA ALA A 105 -26.68 5.09 -17.54
C ALA A 105 -26.88 6.45 -18.25
N ARG A 106 -27.47 6.46 -19.43
CA ARG A 106 -27.85 7.70 -20.15
C ARG A 106 -28.90 8.49 -19.38
N SER A 107 -29.96 7.84 -18.90
CA SER A 107 -31.03 8.51 -18.17
C SER A 107 -30.58 9.09 -16.83
N LYS A 108 -29.60 8.47 -16.18
CA LYS A 108 -29.01 8.90 -14.91
C LYS A 108 -27.80 9.84 -15.09
N TYR A 109 -27.49 10.25 -16.32
CA TYR A 109 -26.33 11.11 -16.63
C TYR A 109 -25.02 10.58 -16.04
N MET A 110 -24.76 9.28 -16.25
CA MET A 110 -23.48 8.67 -15.88
C MET A 110 -22.40 9.02 -16.91
N ASP A 111 -21.19 9.22 -16.43
CA ASP A 111 -20.04 9.49 -17.31
C ASP A 111 -19.47 8.20 -17.90
N VAL A 112 -19.49 7.10 -17.13
CA VAL A 112 -18.91 5.81 -17.51
C VAL A 112 -19.86 4.68 -17.13
N LEU A 113 -19.98 3.68 -18.02
CA LEU A 113 -20.61 2.38 -17.76
C LEU A 113 -19.53 1.31 -17.89
N ILE A 114 -19.31 0.51 -16.83
CA ILE A 114 -18.39 -0.65 -16.86
C ILE A 114 -19.23 -1.92 -16.89
N VAL A 115 -19.00 -2.76 -17.89
CA VAL A 115 -19.70 -4.03 -18.11
C VAL A 115 -18.76 -5.18 -17.74
N ASP A 116 -19.10 -5.93 -16.67
CA ASP A 116 -18.45 -7.18 -16.29
C ASP A 116 -19.01 -8.33 -17.12
N THR A 117 -18.17 -9.07 -17.85
CA THR A 117 -18.61 -10.18 -18.67
C THR A 117 -18.39 -11.53 -18.01
N ALA A 118 -19.13 -12.54 -18.45
CA ALA A 118 -18.90 -13.91 -18.04
C ALA A 118 -17.45 -14.34 -18.30
N GLY A 119 -16.93 -15.20 -17.44
CA GLY A 119 -15.65 -15.87 -17.65
C GLY A 119 -15.82 -17.38 -17.57
N ARG A 120 -15.27 -18.10 -18.52
CA ARG A 120 -15.17 -19.55 -18.47
C ARG A 120 -13.77 -20.00 -18.09
N LEU A 121 -13.61 -21.28 -17.78
CA LEU A 121 -12.31 -21.84 -17.39
C LEU A 121 -11.31 -21.87 -18.56
N HIS A 122 -11.84 -22.03 -19.78
CA HIS A 122 -11.06 -22.09 -21.00
C HIS A 122 -11.67 -21.21 -22.09
N VAL A 123 -10.87 -20.84 -23.06
CA VAL A 123 -11.34 -20.18 -24.28
C VAL A 123 -12.07 -21.22 -25.13
N ASP A 124 -13.34 -20.99 -25.41
CA ASP A 124 -14.15 -21.80 -26.32
C ASP A 124 -14.94 -20.91 -27.30
N GLU A 125 -15.37 -21.49 -28.42
CA GLU A 125 -16.08 -20.77 -29.48
C GLU A 125 -17.38 -20.13 -28.99
N GLN A 126 -18.10 -20.79 -28.09
CA GLN A 126 -19.36 -20.31 -27.55
C GLN A 126 -19.14 -19.04 -26.72
N MET A 127 -18.13 -19.05 -25.85
CA MET A 127 -17.76 -17.88 -25.05
C MET A 127 -17.35 -16.71 -25.95
N MET A 128 -16.48 -16.98 -26.93
CA MET A 128 -15.99 -15.94 -27.82
C MET A 128 -17.11 -15.35 -28.67
N GLY A 129 -18.06 -16.20 -29.14
CA GLY A 129 -19.24 -15.76 -29.85
C GLY A 129 -20.18 -14.88 -28.99
N GLU A 130 -20.38 -15.23 -27.72
CA GLU A 130 -21.18 -14.44 -26.79
C GLU A 130 -20.55 -13.07 -26.51
N ILE A 131 -19.26 -13.05 -26.18
CA ILE A 131 -18.55 -11.79 -25.90
C ILE A 131 -18.50 -10.91 -27.16
N SER A 132 -18.33 -11.49 -28.36
CA SER A 132 -18.34 -10.74 -29.61
C SER A 132 -19.72 -10.14 -29.91
N ARG A 133 -20.82 -10.88 -29.65
CA ARG A 133 -22.19 -10.32 -29.77
C ARG A 133 -22.40 -9.18 -28.81
N LEU A 134 -21.98 -9.34 -27.56
CA LEU A 134 -22.08 -8.30 -26.53
C LEU A 134 -21.28 -7.06 -26.94
N HIS A 135 -20.04 -7.24 -27.39
CA HIS A 135 -19.19 -6.16 -27.90
C HIS A 135 -19.85 -5.40 -29.05
N GLY A 136 -20.40 -6.12 -30.05
CA GLY A 136 -21.10 -5.52 -31.18
C GLY A 136 -22.33 -4.73 -30.79
N ALA A 137 -23.07 -5.17 -29.76
CA ALA A 137 -24.28 -4.52 -29.29
C ALA A 137 -24.02 -3.19 -28.56
N ILE A 138 -22.98 -3.14 -27.72
CA ILE A 138 -22.71 -1.96 -26.88
C ILE A 138 -21.62 -1.03 -27.44
N SER A 139 -20.87 -1.50 -28.46
CA SER A 139 -19.77 -0.74 -29.09
C SER A 139 -18.87 -0.01 -28.08
N PRO A 140 -18.17 -0.73 -27.19
CA PRO A 140 -17.41 -0.13 -26.10
C PRO A 140 -16.28 0.74 -26.63
N ALA A 141 -16.03 1.86 -25.96
CA ALA A 141 -14.85 2.72 -26.25
C ALA A 141 -13.55 2.05 -25.78
N GLU A 142 -13.66 1.21 -24.75
CA GLU A 142 -12.54 0.42 -24.21
C GLU A 142 -12.98 -1.03 -24.01
N THR A 143 -12.18 -1.96 -24.52
CA THR A 143 -12.30 -3.40 -24.28
C THR A 143 -11.03 -3.85 -23.58
N LEU A 144 -11.14 -4.03 -22.25
CA LEU A 144 -10.00 -4.35 -21.40
C LEU A 144 -9.94 -5.84 -21.10
N PHE A 145 -8.83 -6.45 -21.49
CA PHE A 145 -8.56 -7.83 -21.14
C PHE A 145 -7.96 -7.92 -19.75
N VAL A 146 -8.62 -8.68 -18.86
CA VAL A 146 -8.18 -8.90 -17.48
C VAL A 146 -7.53 -10.27 -17.38
N VAL A 147 -6.28 -10.29 -16.93
CA VAL A 147 -5.49 -11.50 -16.81
C VAL A 147 -4.70 -11.57 -15.52
N ASP A 148 -4.60 -12.78 -14.97
CA ASP A 148 -3.84 -13.06 -13.75
C ASP A 148 -2.34 -13.16 -14.09
N ALA A 149 -1.53 -12.29 -13.49
CA ALA A 149 -0.07 -12.28 -13.70
C ALA A 149 0.63 -13.56 -13.21
N MET A 150 0.00 -14.29 -12.28
CA MET A 150 0.57 -15.52 -11.73
C MET A 150 0.44 -16.74 -12.66
N THR A 151 -0.37 -16.67 -13.70
CA THR A 151 -0.56 -17.78 -14.66
C THR A 151 0.59 -17.90 -15.68
N GLY A 152 1.56 -16.98 -15.63
CA GLY A 152 2.77 -17.06 -16.42
C GLY A 152 2.50 -17.09 -17.94
N GLN A 153 3.01 -18.11 -18.64
CA GLN A 153 2.86 -18.21 -20.10
C GLN A 153 1.40 -18.40 -20.55
N ASP A 154 0.56 -19.03 -19.73
CA ASP A 154 -0.87 -19.19 -20.04
C ASP A 154 -1.60 -17.86 -20.12
N ALA A 155 -1.16 -16.85 -19.32
CA ALA A 155 -1.65 -15.48 -19.43
C ALA A 155 -1.47 -14.94 -20.85
N ALA A 156 -0.30 -15.15 -21.43
CA ALA A 156 0.05 -14.65 -22.74
C ALA A 156 -0.69 -15.37 -23.87
N ASN A 157 -0.81 -16.68 -23.79
CA ASN A 157 -1.57 -17.49 -24.76
C ASN A 157 -3.05 -17.12 -24.76
N THR A 158 -3.63 -16.95 -23.57
CA THR A 158 -5.03 -16.51 -23.41
C THR A 158 -5.23 -15.10 -23.96
N ALA A 159 -4.32 -14.19 -23.66
CA ALA A 159 -4.37 -12.81 -24.16
C ALA A 159 -4.34 -12.76 -25.70
N GLN A 160 -3.54 -13.62 -26.32
CA GLN A 160 -3.50 -13.73 -27.77
C GLN A 160 -4.83 -14.20 -28.36
N ALA A 161 -5.43 -15.26 -27.81
CA ALA A 161 -6.72 -15.77 -28.27
C ALA A 161 -7.84 -14.71 -28.17
N PHE A 162 -7.88 -13.95 -27.06
CA PHE A 162 -8.84 -12.85 -26.93
C PHE A 162 -8.55 -11.70 -27.90
N ASN A 163 -7.27 -11.39 -28.17
CA ASN A 163 -6.90 -10.33 -29.11
C ASN A 163 -7.23 -10.67 -30.57
N GLU A 164 -7.24 -11.95 -30.93
CA GLU A 164 -7.66 -12.42 -32.27
C GLU A 164 -9.19 -12.32 -32.46
N ALA A 165 -9.96 -12.52 -31.38
CA ALA A 165 -11.41 -12.55 -31.44
C ALA A 165 -12.10 -11.20 -31.14
N LEU A 166 -11.43 -10.29 -30.42
CA LEU A 166 -11.96 -9.02 -29.97
C LEU A 166 -10.97 -7.87 -30.24
N PRO A 167 -11.47 -6.67 -30.59
CA PRO A 167 -10.62 -5.51 -30.73
C PRO A 167 -10.23 -4.98 -29.34
N LEU A 168 -9.29 -5.65 -28.68
CA LEU A 168 -8.79 -5.24 -27.38
C LEU A 168 -8.14 -3.85 -27.46
N THR A 169 -8.42 -2.98 -26.51
CA THR A 169 -7.82 -1.64 -26.39
C THR A 169 -6.73 -1.59 -25.32
N GLY A 170 -6.70 -2.55 -24.43
CA GLY A 170 -5.69 -2.62 -23.37
C GLY A 170 -5.86 -3.83 -22.47
N VAL A 171 -4.91 -3.97 -21.56
CA VAL A 171 -4.81 -5.10 -20.63
C VAL A 171 -4.78 -4.59 -19.19
N ILE A 172 -5.41 -5.33 -18.28
CA ILE A 172 -5.27 -5.18 -16.82
C ILE A 172 -4.58 -6.44 -16.31
N LEU A 173 -3.39 -6.29 -15.73
CA LEU A 173 -2.72 -7.37 -15.01
C LEU A 173 -3.19 -7.38 -13.56
N THR A 174 -3.72 -8.52 -13.11
CA THR A 174 -4.14 -8.71 -11.72
C THR A 174 -3.15 -9.57 -10.95
N LYS A 175 -3.24 -9.55 -9.61
CA LYS A 175 -2.40 -10.35 -8.69
C LYS A 175 -0.89 -10.18 -8.92
N ALA A 176 -0.48 -9.02 -9.38
CA ALA A 176 0.92 -8.73 -9.70
C ALA A 176 1.80 -8.56 -8.44
N ASP A 177 1.21 -8.51 -7.26
CA ASP A 177 1.88 -8.65 -5.97
C ASP A 177 2.50 -10.05 -5.78
N GLY A 178 1.94 -11.09 -6.42
CA GLY A 178 2.51 -12.44 -6.47
C GLY A 178 3.55 -12.65 -7.58
N ASP A 179 3.59 -11.80 -8.60
CA ASP A 179 4.59 -11.86 -9.68
C ASP A 179 5.82 -11.02 -9.32
N SER A 180 6.73 -11.62 -8.58
CA SER A 180 7.96 -10.94 -8.12
C SER A 180 8.89 -10.52 -9.27
N ARG A 181 8.78 -11.13 -10.46
CA ARG A 181 9.67 -10.92 -11.61
C ARG A 181 9.06 -10.06 -12.72
N GLY A 182 7.73 -9.80 -12.70
CA GLY A 182 7.05 -9.00 -13.72
C GLY A 182 7.06 -9.62 -15.14
N GLY A 183 7.32 -10.92 -15.26
CA GLY A 183 7.46 -11.60 -16.54
C GLY A 183 6.16 -11.64 -17.36
N ALA A 184 5.01 -11.70 -16.70
CA ALA A 184 3.71 -11.68 -17.35
C ALA A 184 3.50 -10.40 -18.17
N ALA A 185 3.95 -9.26 -17.68
CA ALA A 185 3.83 -7.98 -18.39
C ALA A 185 4.55 -7.99 -19.74
N LEU A 186 5.79 -8.49 -19.78
CA LEU A 186 6.58 -8.61 -21.00
C LEU A 186 5.91 -9.56 -22.00
N SER A 187 5.51 -10.75 -21.55
CA SER A 187 4.93 -11.78 -22.43
C SER A 187 3.59 -11.33 -23.01
N VAL A 188 2.70 -10.79 -22.18
CA VAL A 188 1.38 -10.31 -22.63
C VAL A 188 1.52 -9.17 -23.62
N ARG A 189 2.36 -8.17 -23.31
CA ARG A 189 2.61 -7.03 -24.20
C ARG A 189 3.19 -7.47 -25.55
N HIS A 190 4.19 -8.37 -25.52
CA HIS A 190 4.86 -8.85 -26.72
C HIS A 190 3.91 -9.61 -27.65
N LEU A 191 3.08 -10.52 -27.10
CA LEU A 191 2.19 -11.37 -27.91
C LEU A 191 0.95 -10.61 -28.41
N THR A 192 0.38 -9.71 -27.62
CA THR A 192 -0.84 -9.00 -28.02
C THR A 192 -0.57 -7.70 -28.76
N GLY A 193 0.60 -7.09 -28.56
CA GLY A 193 0.89 -5.72 -29.00
C GLY A 193 0.04 -4.66 -28.30
N LYS A 194 -0.85 -5.04 -27.34
CA LYS A 194 -1.77 -4.12 -26.66
C LYS A 194 -1.14 -3.51 -25.42
N PRO A 195 -1.43 -2.24 -25.11
CA PRO A 195 -0.88 -1.60 -23.93
C PRO A 195 -1.43 -2.22 -22.65
N ILE A 196 -0.57 -2.37 -21.65
CA ILE A 196 -1.02 -2.65 -20.30
C ILE A 196 -1.40 -1.30 -19.69
N LYS A 197 -2.69 -1.12 -19.37
CA LYS A 197 -3.20 0.15 -18.83
C LYS A 197 -3.13 0.19 -17.32
N PHE A 198 -3.42 -0.93 -16.67
CA PHE A 198 -3.45 -1.03 -15.21
C PHE A 198 -2.79 -2.30 -14.69
N ILE A 199 -2.36 -2.19 -13.43
CA ILE A 199 -1.79 -3.31 -12.66
C ILE A 199 -2.48 -3.38 -11.29
N GLY A 200 -2.95 -4.57 -10.91
CA GLY A 200 -3.56 -4.86 -9.60
C GLY A 200 -2.51 -5.41 -8.64
N MET A 201 -2.28 -4.68 -7.56
CA MET A 201 -1.24 -4.95 -6.55
C MET A 201 -1.85 -5.38 -5.21
N GLY A 202 -2.77 -6.33 -5.22
CA GLY A 202 -3.42 -6.86 -4.02
C GLY A 202 -4.94 -6.90 -4.10
N GLU A 203 -5.61 -7.34 -3.04
CA GLU A 203 -7.06 -7.62 -3.01
C GLU A 203 -7.92 -6.37 -2.77
N LYS A 204 -7.41 -5.36 -2.09
CA LYS A 204 -8.16 -4.16 -1.70
C LYS A 204 -8.65 -3.36 -2.91
N THR A 205 -9.78 -2.68 -2.77
CA THR A 205 -10.40 -1.87 -3.83
C THR A 205 -9.56 -0.67 -4.27
N ASP A 206 -8.57 -0.24 -3.47
CA ASP A 206 -7.62 0.82 -3.81
C ASP A 206 -6.31 0.31 -4.46
N ALA A 207 -6.16 -1.02 -4.59
CA ALA A 207 -4.97 -1.65 -5.12
C ALA A 207 -5.01 -1.82 -6.65
N LEU A 208 -5.40 -0.78 -7.39
CA LEU A 208 -5.29 -0.68 -8.84
C LEU A 208 -4.49 0.57 -9.19
N GLU A 209 -3.40 0.38 -9.90
CA GLU A 209 -2.51 1.46 -10.30
C GLU A 209 -2.37 1.52 -11.82
N PRO A 210 -2.17 2.72 -12.43
CA PRO A 210 -1.74 2.82 -13.82
C PRO A 210 -0.43 2.05 -14.01
N PHE A 211 -0.30 1.39 -15.15
CA PHE A 211 0.90 0.63 -15.46
C PHE A 211 2.04 1.58 -15.85
N HIS A 212 3.17 1.48 -15.19
CA HIS A 212 4.38 2.25 -15.45
C HIS A 212 5.52 1.32 -15.85
N PRO A 213 5.89 1.25 -17.13
CA PRO A 213 6.94 0.36 -17.64
C PRO A 213 8.28 0.49 -16.90
N ASP A 214 8.69 1.71 -16.59
CA ASP A 214 9.93 2.03 -15.88
C ASP A 214 9.99 1.41 -14.46
N ARG A 215 8.86 1.39 -13.76
CA ARG A 215 8.76 0.78 -12.43
C ARG A 215 8.85 -0.74 -12.47
N ILE A 216 8.20 -1.35 -13.48
CA ILE A 216 8.26 -2.79 -13.66
C ILE A 216 9.66 -3.22 -14.10
N ALA A 217 10.29 -2.50 -15.02
CA ALA A 217 11.69 -2.72 -15.41
C ALA A 217 12.63 -2.66 -14.20
N SER A 218 12.49 -1.63 -13.37
CA SER A 218 13.28 -1.49 -12.14
C SER A 218 13.06 -2.65 -11.16
N ARG A 219 11.82 -3.15 -11.05
CA ARG A 219 11.48 -4.33 -10.24
C ARG A 219 12.13 -5.60 -10.77
N ILE A 220 12.06 -5.84 -12.09
CA ILE A 220 12.70 -6.98 -12.77
C ILE A 220 14.20 -6.99 -12.51
N LEU A 221 14.84 -5.82 -12.53
CA LEU A 221 16.28 -5.65 -12.29
C LEU A 221 16.68 -5.65 -10.82
N GLY A 222 15.73 -5.81 -9.89
CA GLY A 222 15.99 -5.81 -8.45
C GLY A 222 16.41 -4.45 -7.88
N MET A 223 16.16 -3.35 -8.60
CA MET A 223 16.55 -1.99 -8.18
C MET A 223 15.55 -1.35 -7.22
N GLY A 224 14.43 -2.01 -6.92
CA GLY A 224 13.37 -1.50 -6.08
C GLY A 224 12.51 -0.41 -6.76
N ASP A 225 11.35 -0.13 -6.17
CA ASP A 225 10.41 0.87 -6.68
C ASP A 225 10.41 2.12 -5.79
N VAL A 226 11.48 2.91 -5.88
CA VAL A 226 11.64 4.15 -5.09
C VAL A 226 10.60 5.21 -5.47
N LEU A 227 10.19 5.28 -6.74
CA LEU A 227 9.22 6.26 -7.23
C LEU A 227 7.81 5.99 -6.67
N SER A 228 7.36 4.74 -6.64
CA SER A 228 6.08 4.38 -5.99
C SER A 228 6.06 4.74 -4.51
N LEU A 229 7.19 4.60 -3.81
CA LEU A 229 7.31 5.02 -2.42
C LEU A 229 7.14 6.52 -2.24
N VAL A 230 7.74 7.32 -3.11
CA VAL A 230 7.62 8.79 -3.07
C VAL A 230 6.18 9.22 -3.36
N GLU A 231 5.54 8.68 -4.40
CA GLU A 231 4.15 9.00 -4.72
C GLU A 231 3.16 8.53 -3.65
N GLN A 232 3.36 7.35 -3.07
CA GLN A 232 2.51 6.86 -1.99
C GLN A 232 2.68 7.72 -0.73
N ALA A 233 3.89 8.17 -0.44
CA ALA A 233 4.15 9.13 0.61
C ALA A 233 3.48 10.49 0.33
N GLU A 234 3.55 10.99 -0.91
CA GLU A 234 2.87 12.24 -1.30
C GLU A 234 1.34 12.15 -1.23
N ARG A 235 0.76 11.00 -1.57
CA ARG A 235 -0.70 10.76 -1.49
C ARG A 235 -1.21 10.67 -0.06
N THR A 236 -0.45 10.05 0.84
CA THR A 236 -0.83 9.85 2.24
C THR A 236 -0.52 11.05 3.13
N LEU A 237 0.39 11.91 2.69
CA LEU A 237 0.70 13.15 3.38
C LEU A 237 -0.43 14.17 3.14
N ASP A 238 -1.24 14.41 4.17
CA ASP A 238 -2.14 15.57 4.21
C ASP A 238 -1.29 16.84 4.16
N LYS A 239 -1.12 17.39 2.95
CA LYS A 239 -0.30 18.59 2.68
C LYS A 239 -0.63 19.73 3.65
N LYS A 240 -1.91 19.88 4.03
CA LYS A 240 -2.35 20.91 5.00
C LYS A 240 -1.81 20.64 6.41
N LYS A 241 -1.69 19.38 6.81
CA LYS A 241 -1.13 19.02 8.13
C LYS A 241 0.39 19.09 8.12
N ALA A 242 1.04 18.64 7.05
CA ALA A 242 2.49 18.78 6.86
C ALA A 242 2.92 20.26 6.84
N ASP A 243 2.17 21.13 6.17
CA ASP A 243 2.40 22.59 6.17
C ASP A 243 2.19 23.22 7.55
N LYS A 244 1.22 22.77 8.34
CA LYS A 244 1.02 23.22 9.72
C LYS A 244 2.21 22.87 10.60
N ILE A 245 2.71 21.64 10.49
CA ILE A 245 3.89 21.18 11.24
C ILE A 245 5.13 21.97 10.81
N ALA A 246 5.34 22.16 9.50
CA ALA A 246 6.45 22.95 8.97
C ALA A 246 6.38 24.43 9.41
N LYS A 247 5.19 25.04 9.43
CA LYS A 247 4.96 26.40 9.94
C LYS A 247 5.19 26.52 11.45
N LYS A 248 4.76 25.52 12.26
CA LYS A 248 5.06 25.45 13.70
C LYS A 248 6.57 25.28 13.93
N PHE A 249 7.24 24.47 13.12
CA PHE A 249 8.69 24.27 13.16
C PHE A 249 9.45 25.58 12.88
N LYS A 250 9.08 26.31 11.80
CA LYS A 250 9.65 27.64 11.48
C LYS A 250 9.39 28.67 12.59
N LYS A 251 8.19 28.66 13.22
CA LYS A 251 7.83 29.58 14.32
C LYS A 251 8.42 29.18 15.68
N GLY A 252 9.14 28.08 15.79
CA GLY A 252 9.83 27.66 16.99
C GLY A 252 8.95 27.18 18.14
N ARG A 253 7.71 26.78 17.88
CA ARG A 253 6.83 26.20 18.89
C ARG A 253 7.25 24.74 19.14
N ALA A 254 7.26 24.34 20.42
CA ALA A 254 7.49 22.97 20.81
C ALA A 254 6.31 22.08 20.34
N MET A 255 6.63 20.84 19.99
CA MET A 255 5.63 19.82 19.65
C MET A 255 4.73 19.54 20.84
N ASP A 256 3.42 19.70 20.66
CA ASP A 256 2.39 19.45 21.68
C ASP A 256 1.73 18.07 21.50
N PHE A 257 0.78 17.69 22.38
CA PHE A 257 0.08 16.42 22.28
C PHE A 257 -0.92 16.37 21.12
N GLU A 258 -1.36 17.50 20.60
CA GLU A 258 -2.20 17.56 19.40
C GLU A 258 -1.40 17.17 18.16
N ASP A 259 -0.16 17.66 18.05
CA ASP A 259 0.77 17.28 16.99
C ASP A 259 1.14 15.79 17.06
N LEU A 260 1.32 15.26 18.27
CA LEU A 260 1.63 13.85 18.49
C LEU A 260 0.45 12.94 18.10
N LYS A 261 -0.79 13.35 18.40
CA LYS A 261 -2.01 12.65 17.97
C LYS A 261 -2.14 12.65 16.46
N ASP A 262 -1.96 13.79 15.80
CA ASP A 262 -1.99 13.90 14.34
C ASP A 262 -0.94 12.96 13.70
N GLN A 263 0.24 12.83 14.29
CA GLN A 263 1.28 11.95 13.83
C GLN A 263 0.90 10.47 13.98
N PHE A 264 0.31 10.05 15.10
CA PHE A 264 -0.19 8.69 15.28
C PHE A 264 -1.32 8.35 14.30
N GLN A 265 -2.23 9.27 14.04
CA GLN A 265 -3.30 9.09 13.06
C GLN A 265 -2.75 8.97 11.63
N GLN A 266 -1.74 9.75 11.27
CA GLN A 266 -1.06 9.62 9.98
C GLN A 266 -0.39 8.25 9.84
N MET A 267 0.34 7.80 10.87
CA MET A 267 0.95 6.46 10.86
C MET A 267 -0.08 5.35 10.69
N ARG A 268 -1.25 5.46 11.31
CA ARG A 268 -2.33 4.50 11.16
C ARG A 268 -2.96 4.51 9.76
N ASN A 269 -3.20 5.71 9.22
CA ASN A 269 -3.81 5.88 7.87
C ASN A 269 -2.85 5.47 6.74
N MET A 270 -1.55 5.48 6.98
CA MET A 270 -0.54 4.97 6.03
C MET A 270 -0.50 3.44 5.95
N GLY A 271 -1.48 2.74 6.51
CA GLY A 271 -1.60 1.28 6.43
C GLY A 271 -0.58 0.51 7.27
N GLY A 272 -0.07 1.17 8.31
CA GLY A 272 1.06 0.67 9.09
C GLY A 272 2.37 0.77 8.29
N MET A 273 3.45 1.07 8.96
CA MET A 273 4.80 1.24 8.37
C MET A 273 5.29 0.00 7.60
N ALA A 274 4.57 -1.13 7.73
CA ALA A 274 4.85 -2.41 7.08
C ALA A 274 4.83 -2.32 5.55
N SER A 275 3.82 -1.67 4.95
CA SER A 275 3.71 -1.59 3.48
C SER A 275 4.75 -0.65 2.83
N LEU A 276 5.33 0.26 3.61
CA LEU A 276 6.41 1.15 3.16
C LEU A 276 7.78 0.49 3.31
N LEU A 277 7.98 -0.26 4.38
CA LEU A 277 9.25 -0.95 4.68
C LEU A 277 9.46 -2.18 3.79
N ASP A 278 8.38 -2.83 3.34
CA ASP A 278 8.43 -3.99 2.43
C ASP A 278 9.02 -3.63 1.05
N LYS A 279 8.95 -2.36 0.67
CA LYS A 279 9.49 -1.84 -0.59
C LYS A 279 10.95 -1.37 -0.51
N LEU A 280 11.57 -1.39 0.68
CA LEU A 280 12.96 -0.96 0.88
C LEU A 280 13.91 -2.18 1.03
N PRO A 281 14.88 -2.37 0.14
CA PRO A 281 15.84 -3.46 0.24
C PRO A 281 16.69 -3.32 1.52
N GLY A 282 16.75 -4.40 2.32
CA GLY A 282 17.60 -4.49 3.53
C GLY A 282 16.93 -4.12 4.86
N MET A 283 15.63 -3.80 4.91
CA MET A 283 14.95 -3.38 6.14
C MET A 283 14.02 -4.42 6.80
N GLY A 284 14.10 -5.70 6.42
CA GLY A 284 13.23 -6.78 6.95
C GLY A 284 13.20 -6.91 8.47
N GLY A 285 14.31 -6.61 9.17
CA GLY A 285 14.35 -6.65 10.64
C GLY A 285 13.58 -5.52 11.34
N MET A 286 13.33 -4.39 10.67
CA MET A 286 12.48 -3.32 11.20
C MET A 286 10.99 -3.62 11.04
N MET A 287 10.63 -4.46 10.10
CA MET A 287 9.26 -4.89 9.81
C MET A 287 8.67 -5.76 10.93
N GLU A 288 9.45 -6.69 11.47
CA GLU A 288 9.06 -7.53 12.61
C GLU A 288 8.77 -6.69 13.87
N ALA A 289 9.57 -5.66 14.11
CA ALA A 289 9.35 -4.74 15.24
C ALA A 289 8.10 -3.85 15.06
N ALA A 290 7.77 -3.46 13.84
CA ALA A 290 6.61 -2.61 13.54
C ALA A 290 5.27 -3.38 13.56
N GLN A 291 5.28 -4.66 13.20
CA GLN A 291 4.10 -5.55 13.21
C GLN A 291 3.85 -6.21 14.57
N ASN A 292 4.69 -5.97 15.56
CA ASN A 292 4.51 -6.55 16.89
C ASN A 292 3.18 -6.07 17.50
N PRO A 293 2.23 -6.97 17.84
CA PRO A 293 0.95 -6.64 18.45
C PRO A 293 1.08 -5.79 19.72
N ALA A 294 2.18 -5.94 20.47
CA ALA A 294 2.49 -5.14 21.64
C ALA A 294 2.74 -3.65 21.30
N SER A 295 3.44 -3.38 20.20
CA SER A 295 3.70 -2.00 19.73
C SER A 295 2.42 -1.30 19.27
N MET A 296 1.54 -2.01 18.57
CA MET A 296 0.23 -1.49 18.16
C MET A 296 -0.69 -1.23 19.35
N LYS A 297 -0.69 -2.11 20.36
CA LYS A 297 -1.44 -1.93 21.61
C LYS A 297 -0.93 -0.71 22.36
N GLN A 298 0.38 -0.55 22.46
CA GLN A 298 1.00 0.61 23.12
C GLN A 298 0.64 1.92 22.44
N MET A 299 0.61 1.96 21.10
CA MET A 299 0.20 3.13 20.32
C MET A 299 -1.27 3.50 20.59
N LYS A 300 -2.19 2.52 20.62
CA LYS A 300 -3.59 2.74 20.99
C LYS A 300 -3.75 3.28 22.41
N HIS A 301 -2.95 2.80 23.34
CA HIS A 301 -2.94 3.29 24.73
C HIS A 301 -2.49 4.76 24.79
N MET A 302 -1.46 5.15 24.03
CA MET A 302 -1.01 6.54 23.97
C MET A 302 -2.07 7.45 23.33
N GLU A 303 -2.74 6.98 22.28
CA GLU A 303 -3.84 7.72 21.64
C GLU A 303 -5.02 7.93 22.62
N ALA A 304 -5.42 6.89 23.36
CA ALA A 304 -6.47 6.96 24.37
C ALA A 304 -6.14 7.97 25.49
N LEU A 305 -4.89 8.02 25.95
CA LEU A 305 -4.43 9.02 26.94
C LEU A 305 -4.57 10.44 26.39
N ILE A 306 -4.18 10.68 25.14
CA ILE A 306 -4.28 12.00 24.51
C ILE A 306 -5.76 12.38 24.32
N ASP A 307 -6.61 11.44 23.97
CA ASP A 307 -8.05 11.67 23.79
C ASP A 307 -8.76 12.00 25.09
N SER A 308 -8.31 11.46 26.21
CA SER A 308 -8.77 11.80 27.55
C SER A 308 -8.34 13.19 28.04
N MET A 309 -7.41 13.87 27.34
CA MET A 309 -6.98 15.23 27.66
C MET A 309 -7.93 16.27 27.08
N THR A 310 -8.14 17.37 27.79
CA THR A 310 -8.82 18.56 27.27
C THR A 310 -7.94 19.25 26.22
N PRO A 311 -8.51 20.05 25.27
CA PRO A 311 -7.74 20.80 24.28
C PRO A 311 -6.65 21.70 24.88
N LYS A 312 -6.90 22.27 26.09
CA LYS A 312 -5.92 23.07 26.80
C LYS A 312 -4.74 22.26 27.32
N GLU A 313 -4.99 21.04 27.79
CA GLU A 313 -3.96 20.10 28.27
C GLU A 313 -3.12 19.55 27.13
N ARG A 314 -3.73 19.28 25.96
CA ARG A 314 -3.01 18.84 24.76
C ARG A 314 -2.03 19.90 24.28
N ARG A 315 -2.44 21.18 24.26
CA ARG A 315 -1.60 22.30 23.79
C ARG A 315 -0.58 22.76 24.80
N ASN A 316 -0.84 22.57 26.10
CA ASN A 316 0.07 22.96 27.15
C ASN A 316 0.27 21.83 28.17
N PRO A 317 1.23 20.91 27.88
CA PRO A 317 1.49 19.75 28.75
C PRO A 317 1.88 20.10 30.19
N ASP A 318 2.42 21.28 30.44
CA ASP A 318 2.88 21.67 31.75
C ASP A 318 1.75 21.90 32.77
N VAL A 319 0.49 22.08 32.33
CA VAL A 319 -0.68 22.18 33.19
C VAL A 319 -1.14 20.84 33.78
N ILE A 320 -0.62 19.73 33.27
CA ILE A 320 -0.98 18.35 33.68
C ILE A 320 -0.27 18.01 34.99
N LYS A 321 -0.92 18.33 36.13
CA LYS A 321 -0.42 18.03 37.48
C LYS A 321 -1.32 16.99 38.17
N GLY A 322 -0.97 16.56 39.35
CA GLY A 322 -1.58 15.53 40.21
C GLY A 322 -3.01 15.08 39.90
N SER A 323 -4.01 15.89 40.20
CA SER A 323 -5.45 15.57 39.99
C SER A 323 -5.80 15.38 38.50
N ARG A 324 -5.19 16.15 37.60
CA ARG A 324 -5.39 16.02 36.15
C ARG A 324 -4.81 14.72 35.63
N LYS A 325 -3.63 14.30 36.14
CA LYS A 325 -3.04 12.99 35.76
C LYS A 325 -3.96 11.84 36.14
N LYS A 326 -4.54 11.87 37.37
CA LYS A 326 -5.49 10.83 37.81
C LYS A 326 -6.72 10.79 36.90
N ARG A 327 -7.31 11.95 36.57
CA ARG A 327 -8.48 12.02 35.69
C ARG A 327 -8.19 11.53 34.27
N ILE A 328 -7.05 11.94 33.68
CA ILE A 328 -6.66 11.54 32.32
C ILE A 328 -6.41 10.03 32.23
N ALA A 329 -5.67 9.47 33.19
CA ALA A 329 -5.39 8.04 33.27
C ALA A 329 -6.70 7.23 33.45
N ALA A 330 -7.56 7.63 34.37
CA ALA A 330 -8.85 6.98 34.59
C ALA A 330 -9.76 7.05 33.35
N GLY A 331 -9.83 8.20 32.66
CA GLY A 331 -10.63 8.39 31.45
C GLY A 331 -10.13 7.56 30.26
N ALA A 332 -8.84 7.18 30.24
CA ALA A 332 -8.24 6.32 29.22
C ALA A 332 -8.29 4.82 29.62
N GLY A 333 -8.73 4.48 30.83
CA GLY A 333 -8.67 3.10 31.36
C GLY A 333 -7.23 2.61 31.57
N LEU A 334 -6.30 3.52 31.86
CA LEU A 334 -4.86 3.25 32.00
C LEU A 334 -4.31 3.80 33.32
N GLU A 335 -3.06 3.41 33.62
CA GLU A 335 -2.42 3.87 34.87
C GLU A 335 -1.71 5.23 34.71
N ILE A 336 -1.49 5.89 35.86
CA ILE A 336 -0.74 7.17 35.92
C ILE A 336 0.70 6.97 35.40
N GLN A 337 1.25 5.79 35.53
CA GLN A 337 2.59 5.42 35.03
C GLN A 337 2.67 5.53 33.51
N ASP A 338 1.64 5.09 32.78
CA ASP A 338 1.57 5.18 31.32
C ASP A 338 1.51 6.62 30.83
N LEU A 339 0.72 7.46 31.54
CA LEU A 339 0.68 8.88 31.28
C LEU A 339 2.03 9.56 31.55
N ASN A 340 2.74 9.20 32.62
CA ASN A 340 4.06 9.75 32.92
C ASN A 340 5.09 9.34 31.84
N ARG A 341 4.99 8.11 31.31
CA ARG A 341 5.82 7.62 30.20
C ARG A 341 5.57 8.45 28.94
N LEU A 342 4.31 8.68 28.58
CA LEU A 342 3.91 9.52 27.44
C LEU A 342 4.44 10.96 27.58
N MET A 343 4.27 11.56 28.75
CA MET A 343 4.78 12.92 29.05
C MET A 343 6.31 12.98 28.95
N LYS A 344 7.02 11.94 29.37
CA LYS A 344 8.49 11.86 29.27
C LYS A 344 8.92 11.76 27.80
N GLN A 345 8.24 10.96 26.99
CA GLN A 345 8.50 10.85 25.55
C GLN A 345 8.28 12.18 24.83
N GLN A 346 7.16 12.85 25.09
CA GLN A 346 6.86 14.17 24.52
C GLN A 346 7.97 15.19 24.89
N LYS A 347 8.39 15.24 26.15
CA LYS A 347 9.49 16.13 26.58
C LYS A 347 10.82 15.82 25.93
N MET A 348 11.15 14.54 25.73
CA MET A 348 12.38 14.14 25.02
C MET A 348 12.33 14.56 23.55
N MET A 349 11.18 14.36 22.87
CA MET A 349 10.98 14.75 21.49
C MET A 349 11.05 16.28 21.31
N ALA A 350 10.41 17.04 22.21
CA ALA A 350 10.50 18.48 22.22
C ALA A 350 11.94 19.01 22.42
N LYS A 351 12.74 18.36 23.31
CA LYS A 351 14.17 18.67 23.51
C LYS A 351 15.01 18.35 22.27
N MET A 352 14.74 17.22 21.61
CA MET A 352 15.44 16.81 20.40
C MET A 352 15.18 17.80 19.25
N MET A 353 13.94 18.21 19.05
CA MET A 353 13.56 19.25 18.09
C MET A 353 14.24 20.59 18.39
N LYS A 354 14.33 20.98 19.67
CA LYS A 354 15.03 22.20 20.05
C LYS A 354 16.54 22.13 19.77
N LYS A 355 17.17 20.97 19.94
CA LYS A 355 18.59 20.74 19.58
C LYS A 355 18.82 20.79 18.07
N MET A 356 17.88 20.30 17.26
CA MET A 356 18.00 20.33 15.79
C MET A 356 17.93 21.76 15.21
N ARG A 357 17.38 22.73 15.93
CA ARG A 357 17.31 24.13 15.52
C ARG A 357 18.64 24.91 15.70
N GLY A 358 19.59 24.39 16.48
CA GLY A 358 20.90 25.03 16.63
C GLY A 358 21.72 24.99 15.34
N LYS A 359 22.53 26.07 15.07
CA LYS A 359 23.46 26.08 13.93
C LYS A 359 24.36 24.83 13.97
N GLY A 360 24.13 23.89 13.03
CA GLY A 360 24.86 22.62 12.95
C GLY A 360 24.12 21.37 13.45
N GLY A 361 22.93 21.48 14.07
CA GLY A 361 22.21 20.33 14.63
C GLY A 361 21.85 19.25 13.59
N MET A 362 21.47 19.66 12.40
CA MET A 362 21.14 18.74 11.27
C MET A 362 22.40 18.03 10.72
N LYS A 363 23.52 18.74 10.64
CA LYS A 363 24.81 18.20 10.16
C LYS A 363 25.42 17.18 11.15
N ASN A 364 25.28 17.42 12.45
CA ASN A 364 25.73 16.49 13.49
C ASN A 364 24.84 15.25 13.62
N MET A 365 23.54 15.36 13.36
CA MET A 365 22.61 14.22 13.37
C MET A 365 22.82 13.31 12.15
N MET A 366 23.05 13.88 10.96
CA MET A 366 23.39 13.13 9.75
C MET A 366 24.71 12.37 9.92
N ARG A 367 25.71 12.99 10.53
CA ARG A 367 26.99 12.35 10.86
C ARG A 367 26.86 11.23 11.92
N GLY A 368 25.96 11.39 12.89
CA GLY A 368 25.66 10.35 13.90
C GLY A 368 24.91 9.16 13.31
N MET A 369 24.05 9.41 12.33
CA MET A 369 23.28 8.36 11.64
C MET A 369 24.16 7.60 10.63
N GLU A 370 25.08 8.28 9.94
CA GLU A 370 26.11 7.67 9.10
C GLU A 370 27.06 6.76 9.91
N GLY A 371 27.44 7.15 11.11
CA GLY A 371 28.24 6.34 12.03
C GLY A 371 27.50 5.11 12.58
N MET A 372 26.15 5.14 12.63
CA MET A 372 25.34 4.03 13.11
C MET A 372 24.95 3.04 11.98
N MET A 373 24.90 3.50 10.73
CA MET A 373 24.68 2.64 9.54
C MET A 373 25.99 2.12 8.92
N GLY A 374 27.16 2.71 9.24
CA GLY A 374 28.47 2.35 8.69
C GLY A 374 29.30 1.39 9.54
N GLY A 375 28.78 0.86 10.65
CA GLY A 375 29.49 0.00 11.58
C GLY A 375 29.36 -1.50 11.34
N GLY A 376 29.80 -1.97 10.18
CA GLY A 376 29.83 -3.41 9.90
C GLY A 376 30.90 -3.78 8.90
N SER A 377 32.19 -3.70 9.24
CA SER A 377 33.28 -4.52 8.70
C SER A 377 34.63 -3.93 9.10
N GLY A 378 35.46 -4.72 9.77
CA GLY A 378 36.90 -4.43 9.87
C GLY A 378 37.51 -4.71 11.26
N GLY A 379 38.22 -5.77 11.35
CA GLY A 379 38.89 -6.44 12.44
C GLY A 379 39.96 -5.66 13.24
N PRO A 380 40.67 -6.33 14.13
CA PRO A 380 41.35 -5.74 15.30
C PRO A 380 42.74 -5.25 14.97
N GLY A 381 43.07 -4.02 15.39
CA GLY A 381 44.43 -3.49 15.28
C GLY A 381 44.67 -2.27 16.15
N GLY A 382 45.30 -2.47 17.27
CA GLY A 382 46.29 -1.75 18.02
C GLY A 382 46.29 -0.21 18.05
N GLY A 383 46.29 0.36 19.28
CA GLY A 383 46.71 1.73 19.50
C GLY A 383 46.36 2.28 20.88
N MET A 384 47.16 1.97 21.87
CA MET A 384 47.14 2.64 23.17
C MET A 384 47.54 4.11 23.04
N PRO A 385 46.98 5.04 23.81
CA PRO A 385 47.68 6.26 24.22
C PRO A 385 48.11 6.20 25.69
N PRO A 386 49.22 6.87 26.04
CA PRO A 386 49.84 6.75 27.34
C PRO A 386 49.45 7.85 28.34
N GLY A 387 49.48 7.45 29.63
CA GLY A 387 49.98 8.31 30.70
C GLY A 387 48.96 9.05 31.56
N GLY A 388 49.05 8.78 32.87
CA GLY A 388 48.68 9.71 33.90
C GLY A 388 48.21 9.12 35.22
N MET A 389 49.13 8.64 36.00
CA MET A 389 49.29 8.66 37.49
C MET A 389 48.09 8.91 38.41
N GLY A 390 47.98 8.00 39.42
CA GLY A 390 47.86 8.45 40.80
C GLY A 390 46.94 7.64 41.73
N GLY A 391 47.55 6.76 42.56
CA GLY A 391 47.22 6.59 43.98
C GLY A 391 46.07 5.67 44.36
N GLY A 392 46.42 4.49 44.85
CA GLY A 392 46.58 4.19 46.24
C GLY A 392 45.55 3.27 46.83
N GLY A 393 45.93 2.09 47.25
CA GLY A 393 45.44 1.51 48.50
C GLY A 393 44.57 0.25 48.45
N GLY A 394 45.13 -0.91 48.78
CA GLY A 394 44.54 -1.86 49.70
C GLY A 394 44.02 -3.19 49.12
N MET A 395 44.90 -4.15 48.99
CA MET A 395 44.61 -5.59 49.23
C MET A 395 44.59 -5.88 50.73
N PRO A 396 44.09 -6.98 51.28
CA PRO A 396 44.35 -8.38 51.03
C PRO A 396 43.21 -9.38 51.39
N PRO A 397 43.44 -10.68 51.69
CA PRO A 397 43.56 -11.78 50.74
C PRO A 397 42.72 -13.05 51.11
N MET A 398 42.78 -14.04 50.18
CA MET A 398 42.81 -15.49 50.42
C MET A 398 41.69 -16.25 51.16
N GLY A 399 41.31 -17.36 50.55
CA GLY A 399 40.75 -18.59 51.08
C GLY A 399 39.76 -19.22 50.14
N GLY A 400 39.94 -20.33 49.45
CA GLY A 400 40.65 -21.53 49.74
C GLY A 400 39.65 -22.66 49.92
N GLY A 401 39.66 -23.67 49.04
CA GLY A 401 38.98 -24.96 49.24
C GLY A 401 37.74 -25.15 48.40
N GLY A 402 37.58 -26.09 47.52
CA GLY A 402 38.10 -27.41 47.41
C GLY A 402 36.91 -28.40 47.34
N GLY A 403 36.90 -29.15 46.26
CA GLY A 403 36.44 -30.52 46.35
C GLY A 403 35.03 -30.91 45.85
N GLY A 404 35.00 -31.71 44.81
CA GLY A 404 34.16 -32.86 44.82
C GLY A 404 33.13 -33.07 43.73
N LEU A 405 33.48 -33.68 42.63
CA LEU A 405 32.65 -34.62 41.85
C LEU A 405 32.73 -35.98 42.54
N PRO A 406 32.01 -37.05 42.17
CA PRO A 406 30.85 -37.38 41.34
C PRO A 406 29.83 -38.30 42.07
N PRO A 407 29.06 -39.30 41.55
CA PRO A 407 28.92 -39.85 40.21
C PRO A 407 27.47 -40.25 39.78
N MET A 408 27.40 -40.69 38.55
CA MET A 408 26.49 -41.56 37.83
C MET A 408 25.59 -42.56 38.59
N GLY A 409 24.44 -42.84 38.03
CA GLY A 409 23.57 -43.99 38.15
C GLY A 409 22.16 -43.63 37.74
N GLY A 410 21.50 -44.10 36.69
CA GLY A 410 21.38 -45.44 36.21
C GLY A 410 20.01 -45.99 36.51
N GLY A 411 19.19 -46.18 35.48
CA GLY A 411 18.23 -47.25 35.45
C GLY A 411 16.75 -46.93 35.80
N ARG A 412 15.88 -46.82 34.91
CA ARG A 412 14.90 -47.72 34.26
C ARG A 412 13.97 -46.96 33.35
#